data_399a9f802d8bf6505da57b201c9ae016
#
_entry.id   399a9f802d8bf6505da57b201c9ae016
#
_cell.length_a   1.000
_cell.length_b   1.000
_cell.length_c   1.000
_cell.angle_alpha   90.00
_cell.angle_beta   90.00
_cell.angle_gamma   90.00
#
_symmetry.space_group_name_H-M   'P 1'
#
loop_
_entity.id
_entity.type
_entity.pdbx_description
1 polymer ?
#
loop_
_entity_poly.entity_id
_entity_poly.type
_entity_poly.pdbx_seq_one_letter_code
_entity_poly.pdbx_strand_id
1 'polypeptide(L)'
;MNVTIVDLEEFTKKKAVYAKLGDYQINVNDVPVQVALKVNEHHNSIKSGEEIDIGLLIDEVVIPVIKRTYPDTTRDDILNKFTYDQIMKVMNMIFDCFFSAGTEPKKEDNKKKG
;
A
#
# COMPACT_ATOMS: atom_id res chain seq x y z
N MET A 1 29.18 23.29 -19.41
CA MET A 1 28.73 22.01 -18.91
C MET A 1 27.26 22.08 -18.53
N ASN A 2 26.51 21.13 -19.00
CA ASN A 2 25.08 21.05 -18.68
C ASN A 2 24.83 20.08 -17.55
N VAL A 3 24.00 20.49 -16.62
CA VAL A 3 23.64 19.65 -15.48
C VAL A 3 22.15 19.48 -15.52
N THR A 4 21.73 18.23 -15.43
CA THR A 4 20.31 17.91 -15.35
C THR A 4 20.01 17.52 -13.93
N ILE A 5 19.06 18.21 -13.32
CA ILE A 5 18.61 17.92 -11.97
C ILE A 5 17.16 17.47 -12.04
N VAL A 6 16.90 16.27 -11.54
CA VAL A 6 15.54 15.76 -11.45
C VAL A 6 15.09 15.87 -10.02
N ASP A 7 14.03 16.62 -9.80
CA ASP A 7 13.46 16.77 -8.46
C ASP A 7 12.56 15.55 -8.21
N LEU A 8 13.06 14.65 -7.37
CA LEU A 8 12.35 13.40 -7.13
C LEU A 8 11.02 13.61 -6.44
N GLU A 9 10.89 14.67 -5.66
CA GLU A 9 9.60 14.96 -5.04
C GLU A 9 8.55 15.36 -6.08
N GLU A 10 8.98 16.17 -7.06
CA GLU A 10 8.09 16.52 -8.16
C GLU A 10 7.81 15.32 -9.03
N PHE A 11 8.84 14.53 -9.29
CA PHE A 11 8.70 13.38 -10.16
C PHE A 11 7.69 12.37 -9.62
N THR A 12 7.66 12.18 -8.31
CA THR A 12 6.80 11.19 -7.69
C THR A 12 5.51 11.78 -7.15
N LYS A 13 5.29 13.07 -7.39
CA LYS A 13 4.09 13.73 -6.90
C LYS A 13 2.85 13.09 -7.49
N LYS A 14 1.94 12.73 -6.65
CA LYS A 14 0.71 12.10 -7.08
C LYS A 14 -0.36 12.37 -6.05
N LYS A 15 -1.60 12.18 -6.47
CA LYS A 15 -2.72 12.39 -5.58
C LYS A 15 -2.68 11.36 -4.44
N ALA A 16 -2.74 11.86 -3.21
CA ALA A 16 -2.76 10.97 -2.06
C ALA A 16 -4.09 10.25 -1.96
N VAL A 17 -4.04 8.98 -1.60
CA VAL A 17 -5.21 8.15 -1.39
C VAL A 17 -5.22 7.73 0.07
N TYR A 18 -6.32 7.99 0.75
CA TYR A 18 -6.43 7.70 2.19
C TYR A 18 -7.53 6.69 2.45
N ALA A 19 -7.24 5.78 3.36
CA ALA A 19 -8.25 4.93 3.97
C ALA A 19 -8.55 5.50 5.35
N LYS A 20 -9.80 5.77 5.63
CA LYS A 20 -10.19 6.32 6.93
C LYS A 20 -10.79 5.23 7.79
N LEU A 21 -10.21 5.00 8.95
CA LEU A 21 -10.68 4.01 9.91
C LEU A 21 -10.64 4.63 11.29
N GLY A 22 -11.83 4.93 11.83
CA GLY A 22 -11.90 5.60 13.12
C GLY A 22 -11.13 6.90 13.08
N ASP A 23 -10.16 7.03 13.97
CA ASP A 23 -9.34 8.23 14.06
C ASP A 23 -8.16 8.21 13.09
N TYR A 24 -7.98 7.13 12.36
CA TYR A 24 -6.85 6.99 11.46
C TYR A 24 -7.21 7.43 10.06
N GLN A 25 -6.32 8.18 9.44
CA GLN A 25 -6.37 8.44 8.00
C GLN A 25 -5.06 7.91 7.44
N ILE A 26 -5.13 6.73 6.84
CA ILE A 26 -3.96 5.99 6.42
C ILE A 26 -3.68 6.29 4.96
N ASN A 27 -2.51 6.85 4.67
CA ASN A 27 -2.11 7.08 3.28
C ASN A 27 -1.67 5.76 2.68
N VAL A 28 -2.51 5.18 1.82
CA VAL A 28 -2.26 3.83 1.30
C VAL A 28 -1.41 3.81 0.05
N ASN A 29 -1.09 4.98 -0.53
CA ASN A 29 -0.28 5.00 -1.74
C ASN A 29 1.08 5.68 -1.54
N ASP A 30 1.49 5.85 -0.30
CA ASP A 30 2.84 6.34 0.01
C ASP A 30 3.60 5.20 0.69
N VAL A 31 4.14 4.31 -0.13
CA VAL A 31 4.72 3.06 0.34
C VAL A 31 6.24 3.15 0.27
N PRO A 32 6.94 3.03 1.42
CA PRO A 32 8.40 3.04 1.40
C PRO A 32 8.96 1.84 0.63
N VAL A 33 10.18 1.97 0.14
CA VAL A 33 10.80 0.90 -0.63
C VAL A 33 10.83 -0.41 0.15
N GLN A 34 11.14 -0.33 1.43
CA GLN A 34 11.20 -1.52 2.27
C GLN A 34 9.87 -2.27 2.27
N VAL A 35 8.78 -1.53 2.37
CA VAL A 35 7.44 -2.12 2.34
C VAL A 35 7.10 -2.60 0.93
N ALA A 36 7.50 -1.84 -0.07
CA ALA A 36 7.24 -2.23 -1.46
C ALA A 36 7.83 -3.59 -1.79
N LEU A 37 9.04 -3.86 -1.28
CA LEU A 37 9.66 -5.16 -1.50
C LEU A 37 8.82 -6.28 -0.87
N LYS A 38 8.26 -6.03 0.30
CA LYS A 38 7.42 -7.02 0.96
C LYS A 38 6.09 -7.21 0.22
N VAL A 39 5.53 -6.13 -0.30
CA VAL A 39 4.31 -6.23 -1.10
C VAL A 39 4.55 -7.15 -2.29
N ASN A 40 5.68 -6.97 -2.99
CA ASN A 40 6.02 -7.82 -4.12
C ASN A 40 6.19 -9.28 -3.71
N GLU A 41 6.87 -9.54 -2.60
CA GLU A 41 7.07 -10.90 -2.13
C GLU A 41 5.73 -11.59 -1.86
N HIS A 42 4.86 -10.91 -1.14
CA HIS A 42 3.56 -11.49 -0.82
C HIS A 42 2.71 -11.69 -2.07
N HIS A 43 2.76 -10.74 -2.99
CA HIS A 43 2.02 -10.87 -4.23
C HIS A 43 2.47 -12.09 -5.02
N ASN A 44 3.78 -12.30 -5.12
CA ASN A 44 4.32 -13.43 -5.85
C ASN A 44 3.96 -14.76 -5.18
N SER A 45 3.98 -14.79 -3.85
CA SER A 45 3.58 -15.98 -3.11
C SER A 45 2.12 -16.33 -3.38
N ILE A 46 1.26 -15.34 -3.37
CA ILE A 46 -0.16 -15.54 -3.64
C ILE A 46 -0.36 -16.05 -5.06
N LYS A 47 0.34 -15.48 -6.02
CA LYS A 47 0.24 -15.91 -7.41
C LYS A 47 0.73 -17.35 -7.60
N SER A 48 1.67 -17.77 -6.76
CA SER A 48 2.19 -19.14 -6.81
C SER A 48 1.26 -20.13 -6.12
N GLY A 49 0.15 -19.69 -5.56
CA GLY A 49 -0.81 -20.57 -4.93
C GLY A 49 -0.56 -20.83 -3.46
N GLU A 50 0.36 -20.09 -2.86
CA GLU A 50 0.64 -20.25 -1.44
C GLU A 50 -0.47 -19.60 -0.62
N GLU A 51 -0.64 -20.09 0.58
CA GLU A 51 -1.63 -19.51 1.49
C GLU A 51 -1.19 -18.12 1.92
N ILE A 52 -2.20 -17.27 2.12
CA ILE A 52 -1.95 -15.90 2.59
C ILE A 52 -1.70 -15.93 4.08
N ASP A 53 -0.57 -15.41 4.51
CA ASP A 53 -0.27 -15.24 5.93
C ASP A 53 -0.67 -13.83 6.32
N ILE A 54 -1.88 -13.69 6.84
CA ILE A 54 -2.43 -12.38 7.18
C ILE A 54 -1.63 -11.70 8.28
N GLY A 55 -1.20 -12.47 9.29
CA GLY A 55 -0.40 -11.90 10.36
C GLY A 55 0.90 -11.30 9.86
N LEU A 56 1.54 -11.98 8.95
CA LEU A 56 2.79 -11.50 8.36
C LEU A 56 2.55 -10.26 7.50
N LEU A 57 1.45 -10.25 6.74
CA LEU A 57 1.09 -9.07 5.94
C LEU A 57 0.84 -7.86 6.83
N ILE A 58 0.16 -8.07 7.96
CA ILE A 58 -0.04 -6.97 8.89
C ILE A 58 1.29 -6.44 9.39
N ASP A 59 2.18 -7.33 9.80
CA ASP A 59 3.47 -6.93 10.36
C ASP A 59 4.38 -6.26 9.34
N GLU A 60 4.38 -6.74 8.11
CA GLU A 60 5.34 -6.29 7.11
C GLU A 60 4.83 -5.19 6.20
N VAL A 61 3.52 -5.06 6.07
CA VAL A 61 2.94 -4.10 5.13
C VAL A 61 2.05 -3.08 5.84
N VAL A 62 1.05 -3.53 6.56
CA VAL A 62 0.03 -2.63 7.09
C VAL A 62 0.61 -1.73 8.19
N ILE A 63 1.27 -2.32 9.16
CA ILE A 63 1.81 -1.55 10.29
C ILE A 63 2.82 -0.51 9.82
N PRO A 64 3.81 -0.87 8.99
CA PRO A 64 4.76 0.15 8.52
C PRO A 64 4.09 1.29 7.76
N VAL A 65 3.06 1.01 6.97
CA VAL A 65 2.35 2.05 6.24
C VAL A 65 1.62 2.98 7.21
N ILE A 66 0.95 2.42 8.20
CA ILE A 66 0.24 3.24 9.20
C ILE A 66 1.23 4.08 10.01
N LYS A 67 2.37 3.50 10.35
CA LYS A 67 3.34 4.20 11.18
C LYS A 67 4.02 5.35 10.47
N ARG A 68 3.91 5.46 9.16
CA ARG A 68 4.43 6.64 8.47
C ARG A 68 3.71 7.91 8.93
N THR A 69 2.44 7.81 9.23
CA THR A 69 1.66 8.96 9.70
C THR A 69 1.47 8.91 11.22
N TYR A 70 1.36 7.73 11.77
CA TYR A 70 1.09 7.51 13.21
C TYR A 70 2.20 6.64 13.79
N PRO A 71 3.38 7.21 14.03
CA PRO A 71 4.56 6.41 14.40
C PRO A 71 4.44 5.68 15.74
N ASP A 72 3.55 6.11 16.60
CA ASP A 72 3.37 5.47 17.90
C ASP A 72 2.42 4.27 17.87
N THR A 73 1.86 3.96 16.71
CA THR A 73 0.95 2.83 16.57
C THR A 73 1.69 1.53 16.85
N THR A 74 1.09 0.68 17.67
CA THR A 74 1.67 -0.63 17.97
C THR A 74 0.90 -1.72 17.25
N ARG A 75 1.50 -2.92 17.22
CA ARG A 75 0.81 -4.08 16.67
C ARG A 75 -0.49 -4.35 17.41
N ASP A 76 -0.46 -4.22 18.74
CA ASP A 76 -1.66 -4.43 19.55
C ASP A 76 -2.75 -3.44 19.20
N ASP A 77 -2.37 -2.19 18.92
CA ASP A 77 -3.37 -1.21 18.50
C ASP A 77 -4.11 -1.67 17.25
N ILE A 78 -3.38 -2.18 16.28
CA ILE A 78 -3.98 -2.64 15.04
C ILE A 78 -4.87 -3.86 15.30
N LEU A 79 -4.38 -4.82 16.07
CA LEU A 79 -5.11 -6.05 16.30
C LEU A 79 -6.38 -5.84 17.13
N ASN A 80 -6.40 -4.81 17.96
CA ASN A 80 -7.52 -4.59 18.87
C ASN A 80 -8.52 -3.56 18.37
N LYS A 81 -8.08 -2.63 17.52
CA LYS A 81 -8.96 -1.52 17.11
C LYS A 81 -9.62 -1.74 15.77
N PHE A 82 -9.05 -2.60 14.94
CA PHE A 82 -9.57 -2.81 13.61
C PHE A 82 -10.18 -4.20 13.50
N THR A 83 -11.28 -4.29 12.73
CA THR A 83 -11.84 -5.60 12.43
C THR A 83 -11.01 -6.25 11.33
N TYR A 84 -11.21 -7.55 11.19
CA TYR A 84 -10.56 -8.31 10.12
C TYR A 84 -10.90 -7.70 8.75
N ASP A 85 -12.18 -7.40 8.52
CA ASP A 85 -12.61 -6.85 7.25
C ASP A 85 -11.97 -5.50 6.96
N GLN A 86 -11.82 -4.67 8.00
CA GLN A 86 -11.19 -3.37 7.84
C GLN A 86 -9.73 -3.51 7.46
N ILE A 87 -9.02 -4.42 8.11
CA ILE A 87 -7.61 -4.65 7.81
C ILE A 87 -7.46 -5.19 6.39
N MET A 88 -8.33 -6.12 6.00
CA MET A 88 -8.28 -6.66 4.64
C MET A 88 -8.54 -5.57 3.61
N LYS A 89 -9.43 -4.65 3.91
CA LYS A 89 -9.72 -3.55 2.99
C LYS A 89 -8.51 -2.64 2.84
N VAL A 90 -7.87 -2.28 3.96
CA VAL A 90 -6.67 -1.45 3.91
C VAL A 90 -5.58 -2.15 3.10
N MET A 91 -5.39 -3.42 3.37
CA MET A 91 -4.39 -4.22 2.67
C MET A 91 -4.63 -4.24 1.17
N ASN A 92 -5.89 -4.47 0.77
CA ASN A 92 -6.25 -4.48 -0.64
C ASN A 92 -6.02 -3.11 -1.28
N MET A 93 -6.31 -2.05 -0.57
CA MET A 93 -6.08 -0.70 -1.09
C MET A 93 -4.60 -0.44 -1.30
N ILE A 94 -3.76 -0.88 -0.35
CA ILE A 94 -2.30 -0.72 -0.49
C ILE A 94 -1.81 -1.47 -1.72
N PHE A 95 -2.24 -2.72 -1.88
CA PHE A 95 -1.82 -3.53 -3.04
C PHE A 95 -2.32 -2.92 -4.34
N ASP A 96 -3.58 -2.52 -4.38
CA ASP A 96 -4.15 -1.94 -5.60
C ASP A 96 -3.41 -0.66 -6.00
N CYS A 97 -3.16 0.21 -5.04
CA CYS A 97 -2.44 1.44 -5.34
C CYS A 97 -1.02 1.16 -5.78
N PHE A 98 -0.36 0.19 -5.14
CA PHE A 98 1.01 -0.13 -5.47
C PHE A 98 1.14 -0.64 -6.90
N PHE A 99 0.28 -1.58 -7.27
CA PHE A 99 0.38 -2.18 -8.60
C PHE A 99 -0.20 -1.28 -9.70
N SER A 100 -1.14 -0.41 -9.35
CA SER A 100 -1.65 0.56 -10.32
C SER A 100 -0.64 1.65 -10.63
N ALA A 101 0.18 2.02 -9.63
CA ALA A 101 1.12 3.13 -9.79
C ALA A 101 2.17 2.85 -10.85
N GLY A 102 2.48 1.57 -11.08
CA GLY A 102 3.51 1.20 -12.03
C GLY A 102 2.99 0.90 -13.43
N THR A 103 1.68 1.05 -13.66
CA THR A 103 1.09 0.74 -14.95
C THR A 103 0.27 1.90 -15.44
N GLU A 104 0.03 1.92 -16.73
CA GLU A 104 -0.87 2.90 -17.30
C GLU A 104 -2.29 2.58 -16.92
N PRO A 105 -3.06 3.57 -16.52
CA PRO A 105 -4.48 3.36 -16.22
C PRO A 105 -5.24 3.19 -17.52
N LYS A 106 -5.60 2.11 -17.84
CA LYS A 106 -6.31 1.90 -19.06
C LYS A 106 -7.64 1.32 -18.82
N LYS A 107 -6.96 1.47 -18.79
CA LYS A 107 -7.67 1.14 -18.80
C LYS A 107 -8.67 0.75 -18.91
N GLU A 108 -8.40 0.91 -18.76
CA GLU A 108 -9.20 0.76 -18.88
C GLU A 108 -9.92 0.29 -19.29
N ASP A 109 -9.61 0.21 -19.41
CA ASP A 109 -10.20 -0.13 -19.95
C ASP A 109 -10.88 -0.75 -20.18
N ASN A 110 -10.68 -0.90 -20.13
CA ASN A 110 -11.24 -1.37 -20.49
C ASN A 110 -12.17 -1.79 -20.49
N LYS A 111 -12.08 -1.66 -20.37
CA LYS A 111 -12.85 -1.85 -20.46
C LYS A 111 -13.69 -2.20 -20.84
N LYS A 112 -13.53 -2.24 -20.99
CA LYS A 112 -14.18 -2.42 -21.40
C LYS A 112 -14.89 -2.95 -21.77
N LYS A 113 -14.76 -3.19 -21.84
CA LYS A 113 -15.32 -3.54 -22.25
C LYS A 113 -15.96 -3.93 -22.45
N GLY A 114 -15.64 -4.10 -22.48
CA GLY A 114 -16.16 -4.14 -22.79
C GLY A 114 -16.60 -4.33 -23.02
#